data_a52221f539c14471811841351377ef58
#
_entry.id   a52221f539c14471811841351377ef58
#
_cell.length_a   1.000
_cell.length_b   1.000
_cell.length_c   1.000
_cell.angle_alpha   90.00
_cell.angle_beta   90.00
_cell.angle_gamma   90.00
#
_symmetry.space_group_name_H-M   'P 1'
#
loop_
_entity.id
_entity.type
_entity.pdbx_description
1 polymer ?
#
loop_
_entity_poly.entity_id
_entity_poly.type
_entity_poly.pdbx_seq_one_letter_code
_entity_poly.pdbx_strand_id
1 'polypeptide(L)'
;MNTKYQRLFRQQGGGGYFWPSFTDLLTTILLCFSLMVIKSLQIEEMERTLDQIMGVRAMLVSDLEEEFSDSNLGVEVDGQTGAIIFNTDILFEYNDDELNPDAFAFLDEFVPVYLDILLQEGYEEYIAEIIIEGHTDQDGSYLYNLQLAQDRAYSVASYILGEYFPYKNIQSHLEDKLTVNSKSYTDARTDEDGNYSAAASRRVEFKFRLKDEEILDKTKEILDGAQGSER
;
A
#
# COMPACT_ATOMS: atom_id res chain seq x y z
N MET A 1 -32.22 -87.94 1.59
CA MET A 1 -33.14 -87.01 1.03
C MET A 1 -32.81 -85.62 1.66
N ASN A 2 -32.35 -84.70 1.13
CA ASN A 2 -31.99 -83.99 -0.03
C ASN A 2 -31.17 -82.74 0.40
N THR A 3 -29.85 -82.88 0.33
CA THR A 3 -28.91 -81.79 0.67
C THR A 3 -28.75 -80.80 -0.50
N LYS A 4 -29.63 -80.82 -1.48
CA LYS A 4 -29.50 -80.09 -2.74
C LYS A 4 -30.21 -78.73 -2.76
N TYR A 5 -31.09 -78.50 -1.79
CA TYR A 5 -31.90 -77.22 -1.76
C TYR A 5 -31.38 -76.17 -0.80
N GLN A 6 -30.39 -76.46 0.03
CA GLN A 6 -29.79 -75.47 0.94
C GLN A 6 -28.72 -74.52 0.30
N ARG A 7 -28.30 -74.83 -0.96
CA ARG A 7 -27.29 -73.95 -1.66
C ARG A 7 -27.88 -72.87 -2.51
N LEU A 8 -29.21 -72.80 -2.68
CA LEU A 8 -29.85 -71.83 -3.54
C LEU A 8 -30.29 -70.54 -2.81
N PHE A 9 -30.21 -70.49 -1.49
CA PHE A 9 -30.59 -69.31 -0.72
C PHE A 9 -29.41 -68.57 -0.09
N ARG A 10 -28.21 -68.81 -0.52
CA ARG A 10 -26.98 -68.13 0.00
C ARG A 10 -26.40 -67.13 -0.98
N GLN A 11 -27.16 -66.57 -1.88
CA GLN A 11 -26.72 -65.60 -2.85
C GLN A 11 -27.73 -64.44 -2.97
N GLN A 12 -28.04 -63.78 -1.85
CA GLN A 12 -28.66 -62.44 -1.83
C GLN A 12 -28.07 -61.67 -0.66
N GLY A 13 -26.80 -61.31 -0.77
CA GLY A 13 -26.09 -60.44 0.16
C GLY A 13 -25.26 -59.37 -0.57
N GLY A 14 -25.68 -59.02 -1.79
CA GLY A 14 -24.93 -58.03 -2.62
C GLY A 14 -25.42 -56.55 -2.49
N GLY A 15 -26.40 -56.27 -1.64
CA GLY A 15 -26.96 -54.92 -1.52
C GLY A 15 -26.29 -54.01 -0.46
N GLY A 16 -25.43 -54.60 0.39
CA GLY A 16 -24.89 -53.85 1.55
C GLY A 16 -23.71 -52.92 1.26
N TYR A 17 -22.99 -53.11 0.16
CA TYR A 17 -21.78 -52.37 -0.14
C TYR A 17 -22.03 -51.14 -1.04
N PHE A 18 -23.17 -51.02 -1.64
CA PHE A 18 -23.50 -49.89 -2.53
C PHE A 18 -23.82 -48.62 -1.73
N TRP A 19 -24.52 -48.71 -0.63
CA TRP A 19 -24.92 -47.56 0.20
C TRP A 19 -23.76 -46.79 0.85
N PRO A 20 -22.72 -47.45 1.44
CA PRO A 20 -21.56 -46.72 1.95
C PRO A 20 -20.80 -45.93 0.87
N SER A 21 -20.63 -46.51 -0.32
CA SER A 21 -19.98 -45.86 -1.45
C SER A 21 -20.81 -44.67 -2.00
N PHE A 22 -22.12 -44.81 -1.99
CA PHE A 22 -23.01 -43.74 -2.44
C PHE A 22 -23.06 -42.54 -1.44
N THR A 23 -23.10 -42.86 -0.13
CA THR A 23 -23.03 -41.84 0.91
C THR A 23 -21.67 -41.12 0.92
N ASP A 24 -20.58 -41.84 0.69
CA ASP A 24 -19.23 -41.25 0.58
C ASP A 24 -19.14 -40.31 -0.62
N LEU A 25 -19.65 -40.69 -1.78
CA LEU A 25 -19.75 -39.82 -2.96
C LEU A 25 -20.56 -38.57 -2.68
N LEU A 26 -21.74 -38.71 -2.05
CA LEU A 26 -22.59 -37.55 -1.72
C LEU A 26 -21.95 -36.60 -0.71
N THR A 27 -21.30 -37.15 0.33
CA THR A 27 -20.58 -36.33 1.32
C THR A 27 -19.40 -35.59 0.70
N THR A 28 -18.67 -36.25 -0.20
CA THR A 28 -17.55 -35.62 -0.93
C THR A 28 -18.06 -34.46 -1.82
N ILE A 29 -19.13 -34.67 -2.59
CA ILE A 29 -19.75 -33.62 -3.42
C ILE A 29 -20.26 -32.47 -2.55
N LEU A 30 -20.94 -32.76 -1.43
CA LEU A 30 -21.43 -31.75 -0.49
C LEU A 30 -20.27 -30.94 0.09
N LEU A 31 -19.19 -31.60 0.46
CA LEU A 31 -18.00 -30.95 1.01
C LEU A 31 -17.31 -30.05 -0.03
N CYS A 32 -17.16 -30.55 -1.28
CA CYS A 32 -16.65 -29.75 -2.38
C CYS A 32 -17.53 -28.51 -2.67
N PHE A 33 -18.86 -28.71 -2.67
CA PHE A 33 -19.80 -27.63 -2.86
C PHE A 33 -19.73 -26.60 -1.72
N SER A 34 -19.67 -27.07 -0.46
CA SER A 34 -19.52 -26.19 0.70
C SER A 34 -18.24 -25.38 0.65
N LEU A 35 -17.12 -26.02 0.26
CA LEU A 35 -15.85 -25.31 0.08
C LEU A 35 -15.90 -24.28 -1.05
N MET A 36 -16.61 -24.61 -2.14
CA MET A 36 -16.81 -23.67 -3.25
C MET A 36 -17.63 -22.46 -2.81
N VAL A 37 -18.72 -22.67 -2.06
CA VAL A 37 -19.54 -21.57 -1.53
C VAL A 37 -18.75 -20.71 -0.55
N ILE A 38 -17.98 -21.30 0.36
CA ILE A 38 -17.13 -20.54 1.30
C ILE A 38 -16.12 -19.68 0.55
N LYS A 39 -15.46 -20.25 -0.45
CA LYS A 39 -14.52 -19.49 -1.29
C LYS A 39 -15.20 -18.36 -2.06
N SER A 40 -16.39 -18.60 -2.61
CA SER A 40 -17.13 -17.56 -3.31
C SER A 40 -17.51 -16.39 -2.39
N LEU A 41 -17.92 -16.67 -1.15
CA LEU A 41 -18.24 -15.63 -0.16
C LEU A 41 -16.98 -14.85 0.26
N GLN A 42 -15.83 -15.52 0.42
CA GLN A 42 -14.56 -14.86 0.74
C GLN A 42 -14.08 -13.93 -0.39
N ILE A 43 -14.27 -14.35 -1.64
CA ILE A 43 -13.93 -13.52 -2.81
C ILE A 43 -14.81 -12.28 -2.84
N GLU A 44 -16.12 -12.42 -2.66
CA GLU A 44 -17.06 -11.29 -2.65
C GLU A 44 -16.75 -10.29 -1.52
N GLU A 45 -16.41 -10.77 -0.33
CA GLU A 45 -15.98 -9.90 0.79
C GLU A 45 -14.69 -9.16 0.48
N MET A 46 -13.74 -9.85 -0.15
CA MET A 46 -12.47 -9.27 -0.58
C MET A 46 -12.69 -8.19 -1.66
N GLU A 47 -13.51 -8.46 -2.68
CA GLU A 47 -13.85 -7.48 -3.72
C GLU A 47 -14.47 -6.21 -3.12
N ARG A 48 -15.38 -6.33 -2.17
CA ARG A 48 -15.99 -5.18 -1.49
C ARG A 48 -14.97 -4.35 -0.71
N THR A 49 -14.05 -5.02 -0.02
CA THR A 49 -12.97 -4.34 0.72
C THR A 49 -12.03 -3.61 -0.24
N LEU A 50 -11.72 -4.22 -1.39
CA LEU A 50 -10.94 -3.61 -2.45
C LEU A 50 -11.57 -2.33 -2.99
N ASP A 51 -12.84 -2.39 -3.36
CA ASP A 51 -13.59 -1.25 -3.90
C ASP A 51 -13.65 -0.10 -2.88
N GLN A 52 -13.79 -0.43 -1.60
CA GLN A 52 -13.81 0.55 -0.52
C GLN A 52 -12.46 1.26 -0.35
N ILE A 53 -11.35 0.52 -0.31
CA ILE A 53 -9.98 1.08 -0.18
C ILE A 53 -9.62 1.92 -1.40
N MET A 54 -9.96 1.45 -2.60
CA MET A 54 -9.73 2.21 -3.84
C MET A 54 -10.56 3.50 -3.86
N GLY A 55 -11.79 3.45 -3.34
CA GLY A 55 -12.64 4.63 -3.19
C GLY A 55 -12.04 5.66 -2.22
N VAL A 56 -11.55 5.21 -1.07
CA VAL A 56 -10.87 6.08 -0.09
C VAL A 56 -9.60 6.70 -0.68
N ARG A 57 -8.77 5.92 -1.39
CA ARG A 57 -7.59 6.46 -2.07
C ARG A 57 -7.96 7.55 -3.08
N ALA A 58 -8.95 7.30 -3.94
CA ALA A 58 -9.36 8.27 -4.95
C ALA A 58 -9.87 9.58 -4.33
N MET A 59 -10.62 9.50 -3.22
CA MET A 59 -11.07 10.68 -2.48
C MET A 59 -9.90 11.43 -1.85
N LEU A 60 -8.97 10.73 -1.18
CA LEU A 60 -7.77 11.34 -0.59
C LEU A 60 -6.91 12.05 -1.64
N VAL A 61 -6.68 11.42 -2.79
CA VAL A 61 -5.92 12.04 -3.89
C VAL A 61 -6.62 13.30 -4.38
N SER A 62 -7.94 13.25 -4.55
CA SER A 62 -8.74 14.41 -4.99
C SER A 62 -8.69 15.55 -3.97
N ASP A 63 -8.80 15.26 -2.68
CA ASP A 63 -8.75 16.28 -1.62
C ASP A 63 -7.35 16.92 -1.53
N LEU A 64 -6.29 16.12 -1.70
CA LEU A 64 -4.91 16.62 -1.76
C LEU A 64 -4.67 17.48 -3.00
N GLU A 65 -5.17 17.07 -4.17
CA GLU A 65 -5.09 17.87 -5.39
C GLU A 65 -5.85 19.19 -5.24
N GLU A 66 -7.06 19.19 -4.70
CA GLU A 66 -7.86 20.40 -4.49
C GLU A 66 -7.16 21.39 -3.55
N GLU A 67 -6.60 20.91 -2.43
CA GLU A 67 -5.97 21.76 -1.43
C GLU A 67 -4.63 22.34 -1.91
N PHE A 68 -3.80 21.50 -2.57
CA PHE A 68 -2.44 21.90 -2.91
C PHE A 68 -2.28 22.51 -4.31
N SER A 69 -3.23 22.30 -5.25
CA SER A 69 -3.15 22.87 -6.62
C SER A 69 -3.13 24.40 -6.64
N ASP A 70 -3.87 25.03 -5.73
CA ASP A 70 -3.97 26.49 -5.63
C ASP A 70 -3.02 27.07 -4.57
N SER A 71 -2.23 26.21 -3.90
CA SER A 71 -1.28 26.65 -2.87
C SER A 71 -0.05 27.33 -3.49
N ASN A 72 0.47 28.36 -2.80
CA ASN A 72 1.72 29.02 -3.19
C ASN A 72 2.97 28.25 -2.70
N LEU A 73 2.81 27.01 -2.21
CA LEU A 73 3.88 26.23 -1.58
C LEU A 73 4.88 25.64 -2.58
N GLY A 74 4.58 25.66 -3.88
CA GLY A 74 5.47 25.10 -4.90
C GLY A 74 5.61 23.58 -4.82
N VAL A 75 4.54 22.90 -4.39
CA VAL A 75 4.44 21.44 -4.32
C VAL A 75 3.72 20.89 -5.56
N GLU A 76 4.07 19.66 -5.95
CA GLU A 76 3.38 18.91 -7.01
C GLU A 76 2.64 17.73 -6.36
N VAL A 77 1.39 17.51 -6.75
CA VAL A 77 0.62 16.34 -6.32
C VAL A 77 0.61 15.31 -7.43
N ASP A 78 1.04 14.10 -7.13
CA ASP A 78 0.91 12.97 -8.04
C ASP A 78 -0.54 12.46 -8.04
N GLY A 79 -1.29 12.72 -9.11
CA GLY A 79 -2.71 12.38 -9.23
C GLY A 79 -3.02 10.88 -9.25
N GLN A 80 -2.03 9.99 -9.28
CA GLN A 80 -2.23 8.54 -9.20
C GLN A 80 -2.00 8.01 -7.77
N THR A 81 -0.98 8.53 -7.11
CA THR A 81 -0.53 8.03 -5.81
C THR A 81 -0.94 8.92 -4.65
N GLY A 82 -1.22 10.20 -4.90
CA GLY A 82 -1.40 11.25 -3.88
C GLY A 82 -0.09 11.66 -3.20
N ALA A 83 1.05 11.29 -3.77
CA ALA A 83 2.34 11.74 -3.25
C ALA A 83 2.49 13.26 -3.46
N ILE A 84 2.89 13.95 -2.39
CA ILE A 84 3.24 15.37 -2.47
C ILE A 84 4.74 15.46 -2.69
N ILE A 85 5.14 16.16 -3.73
CA ILE A 85 6.50 16.21 -4.25
C ILE A 85 6.98 17.66 -4.26
N PHE A 86 8.15 17.89 -3.71
CA PHE A 86 8.80 19.21 -3.78
C PHE A 86 10.33 19.07 -3.88
N ASN A 87 10.93 20.08 -4.51
CA ASN A 87 12.37 20.11 -4.69
C ASN A 87 13.09 20.21 -3.34
N THR A 88 14.16 19.45 -3.15
CA THR A 88 14.98 19.50 -1.93
C THR A 88 15.58 20.88 -1.67
N ASP A 89 15.78 21.70 -2.70
CA ASP A 89 16.36 23.05 -2.59
C ASP A 89 15.48 24.00 -1.75
N ILE A 90 14.19 23.64 -1.52
CA ILE A 90 13.28 24.35 -0.59
C ILE A 90 13.72 24.12 0.86
N LEU A 91 14.21 22.92 1.17
CA LEU A 91 14.50 22.50 2.55
C LEU A 91 16.00 22.52 2.90
N PHE A 92 16.88 22.29 1.93
CA PHE A 92 18.29 22.05 2.15
C PHE A 92 19.16 22.85 1.21
N GLU A 93 20.34 23.24 1.70
CA GLU A 93 21.40 23.72 0.84
C GLU A 93 22.00 22.58 0.00
N TYR A 94 22.77 22.94 -1.04
CA TYR A 94 23.41 21.95 -1.90
C TYR A 94 24.30 21.01 -1.11
N ASN A 95 24.08 19.70 -1.26
CA ASN A 95 24.85 18.65 -0.60
C ASN A 95 24.80 18.67 0.94
N ASP A 96 23.76 19.26 1.51
CA ASP A 96 23.51 19.35 2.94
C ASP A 96 22.26 18.57 3.32
N ASP A 97 22.17 18.15 4.58
CA ASP A 97 21.06 17.46 5.22
C ASP A 97 20.49 18.25 6.42
N GLU A 98 21.06 19.40 6.73
CA GLU A 98 20.51 20.32 7.73
C GLU A 98 19.41 21.20 7.09
N LEU A 99 18.25 21.32 7.78
CA LEU A 99 17.16 22.17 7.32
C LEU A 99 17.59 23.64 7.32
N ASN A 100 17.40 24.31 6.19
CA ASN A 100 17.66 25.74 6.08
C ASN A 100 16.57 26.57 6.83
N PRO A 101 16.77 27.87 7.11
CA PRO A 101 15.80 28.67 7.86
C PRO A 101 14.41 28.77 7.21
N ASP A 102 14.33 28.74 5.87
CA ASP A 102 13.06 28.84 5.14
C ASP A 102 12.27 27.52 5.19
N ALA A 103 12.99 26.39 5.38
CA ALA A 103 12.38 25.08 5.53
C ALA A 103 11.41 25.00 6.71
N PHE A 104 11.72 25.66 7.81
CA PHE A 104 10.85 25.63 8.99
C PHE A 104 9.50 26.29 8.70
N ALA A 105 9.50 27.45 8.05
CA ALA A 105 8.27 28.13 7.67
C ALA A 105 7.44 27.32 6.67
N PHE A 106 8.12 26.68 5.69
CA PHE A 106 7.47 25.78 4.75
C PHE A 106 6.82 24.57 5.45
N LEU A 107 7.56 23.90 6.31
CA LEU A 107 7.05 22.71 7.03
C LEU A 107 5.93 23.05 8.01
N ASP A 108 5.98 24.23 8.66
CA ASP A 108 4.93 24.71 9.56
C ASP A 108 3.63 25.03 8.83
N GLU A 109 3.69 25.41 7.55
CA GLU A 109 2.53 25.66 6.71
C GLU A 109 2.02 24.37 6.05
N PHE A 110 2.92 23.57 5.46
CA PHE A 110 2.59 22.38 4.68
C PHE A 110 2.09 21.20 5.55
N VAL A 111 2.85 20.83 6.59
CA VAL A 111 2.61 19.58 7.32
C VAL A 111 1.24 19.54 8.01
N PRO A 112 0.76 20.59 8.68
CA PRO A 112 -0.56 20.57 9.29
C PRO A 112 -1.67 20.34 8.29
N VAL A 113 -1.64 21.03 7.15
CA VAL A 113 -2.64 20.90 6.09
C VAL A 113 -2.66 19.48 5.52
N TYR A 114 -1.47 18.93 5.22
CA TYR A 114 -1.34 17.56 4.74
C TYR A 114 -1.90 16.53 5.74
N LEU A 115 -1.59 16.69 7.02
CA LEU A 115 -2.03 15.76 8.07
C LEU A 115 -3.51 15.94 8.41
N ASP A 116 -4.06 17.16 8.36
CA ASP A 116 -5.48 17.40 8.58
C ASP A 116 -6.33 16.67 7.52
N ILE A 117 -5.85 16.57 6.28
CA ILE A 117 -6.52 15.79 5.24
C ILE A 117 -6.40 14.28 5.53
N LEU A 118 -5.19 13.77 5.80
CA LEU A 118 -4.98 12.33 5.97
C LEU A 118 -5.61 11.77 7.25
N LEU A 119 -5.65 12.56 8.32
CA LEU A 119 -6.10 12.14 9.64
C LEU A 119 -7.54 12.60 9.96
N GLN A 120 -8.26 13.13 8.98
CA GLN A 120 -9.68 13.48 9.18
C GLN A 120 -10.55 12.23 9.41
N GLU A 121 -11.69 12.43 10.06
CA GLU A 121 -12.66 11.37 10.30
C GLU A 121 -13.11 10.72 8.98
N GLY A 122 -12.95 9.41 8.88
CA GLY A 122 -13.24 8.61 7.68
C GLY A 122 -12.02 8.22 6.86
N TYR A 123 -10.86 8.87 7.02
CA TYR A 123 -9.61 8.47 6.36
C TYR A 123 -8.57 7.88 7.32
N GLU A 124 -8.49 8.41 8.54
CA GLU A 124 -7.46 8.03 9.54
C GLU A 124 -7.40 6.51 9.78
N GLU A 125 -8.56 5.84 9.83
CA GLU A 125 -8.64 4.40 10.05
C GLU A 125 -8.04 3.58 8.90
N TYR A 126 -7.98 4.16 7.68
CA TYR A 126 -7.42 3.52 6.49
C TYR A 126 -5.92 3.79 6.33
N ILE A 127 -5.38 4.83 6.96
CA ILE A 127 -3.94 5.16 6.86
C ILE A 127 -3.12 4.17 7.70
N ALA A 128 -2.29 3.38 7.03
CA ALA A 128 -1.32 2.49 7.67
C ALA A 128 -0.02 3.21 7.98
N GLU A 129 0.45 4.07 7.06
CA GLU A 129 1.78 4.65 7.12
C GLU A 129 1.82 5.99 6.39
N ILE A 130 2.58 6.93 6.94
CA ILE A 130 2.96 8.19 6.32
C ILE A 130 4.47 8.12 6.09
N ILE A 131 4.91 8.34 4.87
CA ILE A 131 6.29 8.09 4.46
C ILE A 131 6.91 9.39 3.97
N ILE A 132 8.05 9.75 4.55
CA ILE A 132 8.92 10.81 4.03
C ILE A 132 10.05 10.11 3.26
N GLU A 133 10.09 10.33 1.95
CA GLU A 133 11.06 9.65 1.07
C GLU A 133 11.99 10.67 0.41
N GLY A 134 13.29 10.48 0.61
CA GLY A 134 14.33 11.31 0.02
C GLY A 134 14.88 10.73 -1.28
N HIS A 135 15.15 11.62 -2.25
CA HIS A 135 15.72 11.32 -3.55
C HIS A 135 16.88 12.27 -3.86
N THR A 136 17.87 11.79 -4.60
CA THR A 136 18.99 12.57 -5.08
C THR A 136 19.08 12.55 -6.60
N ASP A 137 19.96 13.39 -7.15
CA ASP A 137 20.44 13.25 -8.51
C ASP A 137 21.52 12.14 -8.62
N GLN A 138 22.08 11.98 -9.83
CA GLN A 138 23.07 10.94 -10.12
C GLN A 138 24.52 11.33 -9.79
N ASP A 139 24.76 12.49 -9.21
CA ASP A 139 26.09 12.93 -8.82
C ASP A 139 26.54 12.21 -7.53
N GLY A 140 27.66 11.51 -7.62
CA GLY A 140 28.22 10.74 -6.51
C GLY A 140 27.92 9.23 -6.58
N SER A 141 28.35 8.51 -5.53
CA SER A 141 28.12 7.06 -5.46
C SER A 141 26.73 6.75 -4.93
N TYR A 142 26.20 5.56 -5.30
CA TYR A 142 24.91 5.10 -4.82
C TYR A 142 24.77 5.13 -3.29
N LEU A 143 25.78 4.62 -2.57
CA LEU A 143 25.73 4.57 -1.10
C LEU A 143 25.82 5.95 -0.46
N TYR A 144 26.60 6.86 -1.05
CA TYR A 144 26.65 8.25 -0.60
C TYR A 144 25.28 8.92 -0.75
N ASN A 145 24.68 8.80 -1.92
CA ASN A 145 23.36 9.36 -2.21
C ASN A 145 22.24 8.70 -1.40
N LEU A 146 22.35 7.39 -1.13
CA LEU A 146 21.43 6.69 -0.27
C LEU A 146 21.45 7.26 1.16
N GLN A 147 22.66 7.51 1.69
CA GLN A 147 22.82 8.11 3.02
C GLN A 147 22.30 9.56 3.04
N LEU A 148 22.70 10.39 2.08
CA LEU A 148 22.28 11.79 2.01
C LEU A 148 20.75 11.91 1.93
N ALA A 149 20.10 11.12 1.09
CA ALA A 149 18.65 11.11 0.97
C ALA A 149 17.95 10.62 2.25
N GLN A 150 18.56 9.63 2.95
CA GLN A 150 18.07 9.16 4.25
C GLN A 150 18.18 10.23 5.33
N ASP A 151 19.32 10.90 5.41
CA ASP A 151 19.57 11.94 6.41
C ASP A 151 18.65 13.14 6.19
N ARG A 152 18.42 13.55 4.95
CA ARG A 152 17.44 14.58 4.60
C ARG A 152 16.02 14.25 5.04
N ALA A 153 15.52 13.05 4.69
CA ALA A 153 14.22 12.62 5.11
C ALA A 153 14.10 12.48 6.63
N TYR A 154 15.18 12.06 7.30
CA TYR A 154 15.25 12.01 8.76
C TYR A 154 15.24 13.40 9.41
N SER A 155 15.91 14.40 8.82
CA SER A 155 15.90 15.78 9.33
C SER A 155 14.51 16.39 9.29
N VAL A 156 13.74 16.13 8.22
CA VAL A 156 12.31 16.54 8.13
C VAL A 156 11.48 15.85 9.21
N ALA A 157 11.60 14.52 9.35
CA ALA A 157 10.88 13.76 10.36
C ALA A 157 11.24 14.22 11.77
N SER A 158 12.53 14.47 12.03
CA SER A 158 13.03 14.94 13.32
C SER A 158 12.48 16.31 13.70
N TYR A 159 12.29 17.19 12.72
CA TYR A 159 11.66 18.49 12.96
C TYR A 159 10.17 18.31 13.32
N ILE A 160 9.43 17.56 12.53
CA ILE A 160 7.98 17.35 12.71
C ILE A 160 7.69 16.67 14.07
N LEU A 161 8.50 15.72 14.49
CA LEU A 161 8.40 15.04 15.77
C LEU A 161 9.13 15.78 16.91
N GLY A 162 9.87 16.83 16.60
CA GLY A 162 10.70 17.56 17.53
C GLY A 162 9.94 18.51 18.44
N GLU A 163 10.68 19.05 19.44
CA GLU A 163 10.12 19.96 20.46
C GLU A 163 9.68 21.29 19.87
N TYR A 164 10.29 21.75 18.80
CA TYR A 164 10.06 23.08 18.21
C TYR A 164 8.91 23.11 17.20
N PHE A 165 8.42 21.98 16.75
CA PHE A 165 7.26 21.94 15.84
C PHE A 165 5.99 22.46 16.56
N PRO A 166 5.24 23.41 15.96
CA PRO A 166 4.18 24.11 16.67
C PRO A 166 2.93 23.26 16.94
N TYR A 167 2.70 22.16 16.21
CA TYR A 167 1.48 21.36 16.27
C TYR A 167 1.65 20.07 17.08
N LYS A 168 1.84 20.20 18.40
CA LYS A 168 2.09 19.09 19.33
C LYS A 168 1.00 18.02 19.38
N ASN A 169 -0.24 18.41 19.14
CA ASN A 169 -1.38 17.50 19.17
C ASN A 169 -1.34 16.44 18.06
N ILE A 170 -0.60 16.69 16.99
CA ILE A 170 -0.46 15.79 15.83
C ILE A 170 0.66 14.75 16.07
N GLN A 171 1.68 15.09 16.84
CA GLN A 171 2.88 14.26 17.02
C GLN A 171 2.58 12.86 17.54
N SER A 172 1.67 12.70 18.51
CA SER A 172 1.32 11.38 19.04
C SER A 172 0.66 10.45 18.03
N HIS A 173 -0.04 10.99 17.02
CA HIS A 173 -0.63 10.22 15.93
C HIS A 173 0.40 9.84 14.87
N LEU A 174 1.50 10.61 14.78
CA LEU A 174 2.57 10.37 13.81
C LEU A 174 3.58 9.34 14.27
N GLU A 175 3.87 9.24 15.57
CA GLU A 175 4.88 8.30 16.10
C GLU A 175 4.62 6.85 15.67
N ASP A 176 3.36 6.44 15.56
CA ASP A 176 2.95 5.10 15.16
C ASP A 176 2.86 4.91 13.63
N LYS A 177 2.86 6.01 12.86
CA LYS A 177 2.57 5.96 11.42
C LYS A 177 3.70 6.49 10.54
N LEU A 178 4.59 7.33 11.08
CA LEU A 178 5.62 8.00 10.29
C LEU A 178 6.83 7.10 10.06
N THR A 179 7.22 6.97 8.79
CA THR A 179 8.45 6.29 8.39
C THR A 179 9.30 7.16 7.48
N VAL A 180 10.57 6.81 7.40
CA VAL A 180 11.58 7.53 6.61
C VAL A 180 12.24 6.57 5.64
N ASN A 181 12.20 6.92 4.35
CA ASN A 181 12.77 6.12 3.26
C ASN A 181 13.79 6.91 2.45
N SER A 182 14.67 6.18 1.78
CA SER A 182 15.65 6.72 0.83
C SER A 182 15.67 5.88 -0.46
N LYS A 183 15.68 6.56 -1.61
CA LYS A 183 15.79 5.95 -2.95
C LYS A 183 17.12 6.22 -3.63
N SER A 184 18.03 7.00 -3.01
CA SER A 184 19.23 7.43 -3.72
C SER A 184 18.85 8.11 -5.04
N TYR A 185 19.47 7.74 -6.15
CA TYR A 185 19.17 8.21 -7.51
C TYR A 185 18.42 7.16 -8.37
N THR A 186 17.89 6.08 -7.79
CA THR A 186 17.30 4.98 -8.58
C THR A 186 15.98 5.34 -9.25
N ASP A 187 15.31 6.36 -8.78
CA ASP A 187 14.05 6.87 -9.31
C ASP A 187 14.24 8.28 -9.88
N ALA A 188 15.17 8.37 -10.83
CA ALA A 188 15.52 9.61 -11.50
C ALA A 188 14.36 10.10 -12.38
N ARG A 189 14.09 11.42 -12.35
CA ARG A 189 13.05 12.06 -13.14
C ARG A 189 13.59 12.69 -14.42
N THR A 190 12.70 12.83 -15.38
CA THR A 190 12.95 13.49 -16.66
C THR A 190 12.22 14.83 -16.73
N ASP A 191 12.72 15.74 -17.59
CA ASP A 191 12.01 16.96 -17.98
C ASP A 191 10.89 16.67 -19.00
N GLU A 192 10.20 17.74 -19.44
CA GLU A 192 9.11 17.66 -20.40
C GLU A 192 9.53 17.09 -21.76
N ASP A 193 10.82 17.20 -22.11
CA ASP A 193 11.40 16.66 -23.34
C ASP A 193 11.86 15.19 -23.20
N GLY A 194 11.71 14.60 -22.00
CA GLY A 194 12.11 13.22 -21.69
C GLY A 194 13.60 13.05 -21.36
N ASN A 195 14.36 14.15 -21.20
CA ASN A 195 15.76 14.07 -20.78
C ASN A 195 15.87 14.01 -19.27
N TYR A 196 16.94 13.37 -18.75
CA TYR A 196 17.23 13.35 -17.34
C TYR A 196 17.31 14.78 -16.74
N SER A 197 16.57 15.00 -15.66
CA SER A 197 16.57 16.25 -14.91
C SER A 197 17.12 16.04 -13.51
N ALA A 198 18.33 16.57 -13.24
CA ALA A 198 18.91 16.55 -11.92
C ALA A 198 18.06 17.34 -10.91
N ALA A 199 17.51 18.48 -11.32
CA ALA A 199 16.67 19.31 -10.47
C ALA A 199 15.36 18.60 -10.06
N ALA A 200 14.68 17.93 -10.99
CA ALA A 200 13.46 17.15 -10.69
C ALA A 200 13.76 15.86 -9.91
N SER A 201 15.00 15.35 -10.03
CA SER A 201 15.44 14.16 -9.30
C SER A 201 15.74 14.44 -7.83
N ARG A 202 16.27 15.64 -7.51
CA ARG A 202 16.50 16.10 -6.14
C ARG A 202 15.19 16.55 -5.52
N ARG A 203 14.53 15.63 -4.82
CA ARG A 203 13.20 15.88 -4.25
C ARG A 203 13.00 15.17 -2.92
N VAL A 204 12.01 15.64 -2.18
CA VAL A 204 11.40 14.94 -1.06
C VAL A 204 9.96 14.64 -1.44
N GLU A 205 9.51 13.45 -1.12
CA GLU A 205 8.14 13.02 -1.34
C GLU A 205 7.49 12.69 0.00
N PHE A 206 6.30 13.26 0.24
CA PHE A 206 5.41 12.83 1.30
C PHE A 206 4.38 11.88 0.70
N LYS A 207 4.38 10.66 1.16
CA LYS A 207 3.52 9.58 0.69
C LYS A 207 2.66 9.05 1.83
N PHE A 208 1.57 8.42 1.48
CA PHE A 208 0.81 7.61 2.43
C PHE A 208 0.60 6.20 1.88
N ARG A 209 0.46 5.25 2.77
CA ARG A 209 0.07 3.87 2.47
C ARG A 209 -1.20 3.53 3.22
N LEU A 210 -2.17 2.94 2.52
CA LEU A 210 -3.41 2.49 3.13
C LEU A 210 -3.22 1.10 3.76
N LYS A 211 -4.02 0.80 4.78
CA LYS A 211 -4.12 -0.53 5.37
C LYS A 211 -4.59 -1.51 4.29
N ASP A 212 -4.01 -2.72 4.32
CA ASP A 212 -4.33 -3.82 3.41
C ASP A 212 -3.88 -3.67 1.94
N GLU A 213 -3.22 -2.57 1.55
CA GLU A 213 -2.60 -2.46 0.21
C GLU A 213 -1.61 -3.59 -0.08
N GLU A 214 -0.87 -4.04 0.91
CA GLU A 214 0.04 -5.18 0.75
C GLU A 214 -0.71 -6.49 0.44
N ILE A 215 -1.90 -6.67 1.00
CA ILE A 215 -2.78 -7.80 0.70
C ILE A 215 -3.33 -7.67 -0.71
N LEU A 216 -3.64 -6.44 -1.15
CA LEU A 216 -4.10 -6.13 -2.50
C LEU A 216 -3.09 -6.48 -3.56
N ASP A 217 -1.86 -6.03 -3.39
CA ASP A 217 -0.78 -6.26 -4.33
C ASP A 217 -0.45 -7.75 -4.43
N LYS A 218 -0.37 -8.46 -3.31
CA LYS A 218 -0.21 -9.92 -3.29
C LYS A 218 -1.37 -10.66 -3.95
N THR A 219 -2.60 -10.16 -3.78
CA THR A 219 -3.79 -10.78 -4.39
C THR A 219 -3.82 -10.56 -5.90
N LYS A 220 -3.46 -9.37 -6.39
CA LYS A 220 -3.29 -9.09 -7.83
C LYS A 220 -2.21 -9.99 -8.44
N GLU A 221 -1.05 -10.12 -7.81
CA GLU A 221 0.02 -11.01 -8.27
C GLU A 221 -0.45 -12.47 -8.40
N ILE A 222 -1.22 -12.95 -7.44
CA ILE A 222 -1.77 -14.33 -7.46
C ILE A 222 -2.79 -14.48 -8.60
N LEU A 223 -3.68 -13.51 -8.81
CA LEU A 223 -4.68 -13.53 -9.86
C LEU A 223 -4.05 -13.42 -11.25
N ASP A 224 -3.09 -12.53 -11.44
CA ASP A 224 -2.36 -12.37 -12.70
C ASP A 224 -1.47 -13.57 -13.02
N GLY A 225 -0.83 -14.17 -11.99
CA GLY A 225 -0.08 -15.41 -12.10
C GLY A 225 -0.93 -16.61 -12.49
N ALA A 226 -2.18 -16.67 -12.02
CA ALA A 226 -3.14 -17.72 -12.37
C ALA A 226 -3.61 -17.60 -13.84
N GLN A 227 -3.78 -16.38 -14.37
CA GLN A 227 -4.15 -16.13 -15.78
C GLN A 227 -2.99 -16.36 -16.75
N GLY A 228 -1.73 -16.18 -16.30
CA GLY A 228 -0.54 -16.42 -17.11
C GLY A 228 -0.20 -17.91 -17.32
N SER A 229 -0.77 -18.81 -16.50
CA SER A 229 -0.54 -20.28 -16.58
C SER A 229 -1.46 -21.02 -17.57
N GLU A 230 -2.42 -20.33 -18.16
CA GLU A 230 -3.36 -20.91 -19.15
C GLU A 230 -3.05 -20.57 -20.62
N ARG A 231 -1.84 -20.10 -20.92
CA ARG A 231 -1.40 -19.83 -22.30
C ARG A 231 -0.26 -20.75 -22.75
#